data_ab1909dff0918d06cbf049d1a187d70d
#
_entry.id   ab1909dff0918d06cbf049d1a187d70d
#
_cell.length_a   1.000
_cell.length_b   1.000
_cell.length_c   1.000
_cell.angle_alpha   90.00
_cell.angle_beta   90.00
_cell.angle_gamma   90.00
#
_symmetry.space_group_name_H-M   'P 1'
#
loop_
_entity.id
_entity.type
_entity.pdbx_description
1 polymer ?
#
loop_
_entity_poly.entity_id
_entity_poly.type
_entity_poly.pdbx_seq_one_letter_code
_entity_poly.pdbx_strand_id
1 'polypeptide(L)'
;NNLLSVIIGTASMIGEGLPEGSPLLARTERIRKSARYAADIAMQMLTYSGSASVSPEPLNLSNVVAEMSELIEAGTNHRIQLSLNVDSDLPLVMGDSSQVRQIVLNLITNASEAMGDEGGRVELSTGRLHVGPDSVAGLRHVTELIAGDYVYLEVADNGPGLDADTQAQIFDPFFSTKLSGRGLGLAVVRGIAQAHSAAISLTSSPGDGTPFRVLFPEVDATILETIESSRKSNEQQYVADSVAIPTTMNVARTVLVIDDDEYVGEIAQAALQRSGYNVLVADGGNQGVELFAQNRDKIDVIVLDLSMPDMSGEEVLEHIRKIAPDVPALISSGYASSMAAKRIRVTHRVEFLGKPYEPEALVESVEAMLPRSS
;
A
#
# COMPACT_ATOMS: atom_id res chain seq x y z
N ASN A 1 1.76 12.34 8.04
CA ASN A 1 1.03 12.22 6.77
C ASN A 1 0.04 13.38 6.57
N ASN A 2 -0.69 13.85 7.61
CA ASN A 2 -1.66 14.94 7.48
C ASN A 2 -1.03 16.22 6.91
N LEU A 3 0.13 16.65 7.44
CA LEU A 3 0.84 17.84 6.91
C LEU A 3 1.17 17.70 5.42
N LEU A 4 1.53 16.53 4.96
CA LEU A 4 1.86 16.29 3.55
C LEU A 4 0.59 16.24 2.69
N SER A 5 -0.52 15.71 3.21
CA SER A 5 -1.84 15.79 2.56
C SER A 5 -2.27 17.24 2.35
N VAL A 6 -2.09 18.08 3.39
CA VAL A 6 -2.40 19.52 3.30
C VAL A 6 -1.53 20.22 2.25
N ILE A 7 -0.22 19.94 2.21
CA ILE A 7 0.69 20.54 1.22
C ILE A 7 0.31 20.12 -0.20
N ILE A 8 0.04 18.84 -0.42
CA ILE A 8 -0.37 18.30 -1.72
C ILE A 8 -1.71 18.92 -2.16
N GLY A 9 -2.73 18.85 -1.31
CA GLY A 9 -4.05 19.39 -1.60
C GLY A 9 -4.04 20.88 -1.87
N THR A 10 -3.34 21.67 -1.04
CA THR A 10 -3.21 23.12 -1.25
C THR A 10 -2.50 23.44 -2.55
N ALA A 11 -1.42 22.72 -2.88
CA ALA A 11 -0.70 22.91 -4.15
C ALA A 11 -1.57 22.56 -5.36
N SER A 12 -2.40 21.51 -5.29
CA SER A 12 -3.38 21.14 -6.32
C SER A 12 -4.42 22.24 -6.49
N MET A 13 -5.04 22.70 -5.41
CA MET A 13 -6.04 23.78 -5.45
C MET A 13 -5.50 25.10 -6.04
N ILE A 14 -4.26 25.49 -5.68
CA ILE A 14 -3.60 26.64 -6.29
C ILE A 14 -3.39 26.40 -7.79
N GLY A 15 -2.91 25.22 -8.18
CA GLY A 15 -2.66 24.88 -9.57
C GLY A 15 -3.91 24.98 -10.44
N GLU A 16 -5.03 24.47 -9.97
CA GLU A 16 -6.32 24.51 -10.67
C GLU A 16 -6.89 25.94 -10.79
N GLY A 17 -6.61 26.81 -9.82
CA GLY A 17 -7.04 28.22 -9.86
C GLY A 17 -6.21 29.12 -10.78
N LEU A 18 -5.09 28.62 -11.33
CA LEU A 18 -4.20 29.39 -12.18
C LEU A 18 -4.62 29.30 -13.67
N PRO A 19 -4.49 30.40 -14.43
CA PRO A 19 -4.71 30.38 -15.88
C PRO A 19 -3.76 29.39 -16.58
N GLU A 20 -4.23 28.78 -17.67
CA GLU A 20 -3.39 27.95 -18.55
C GLU A 20 -2.15 28.74 -19.03
N GLY A 21 -0.97 28.12 -18.96
CA GLY A 21 0.29 28.74 -19.31
C GLY A 21 0.93 29.61 -18.23
N SER A 22 0.33 29.70 -17.03
CA SER A 22 0.94 30.40 -15.90
C SER A 22 2.28 29.76 -15.49
N PRO A 23 3.38 30.54 -15.33
CA PRO A 23 4.66 30.03 -14.86
C PRO A 23 4.59 29.47 -13.42
N LEU A 24 3.52 29.78 -12.68
CA LEU A 24 3.28 29.27 -11.33
C LEU A 24 2.80 27.81 -11.36
N LEU A 25 2.18 27.32 -12.44
CA LEU A 25 1.79 25.91 -12.61
C LEU A 25 2.98 24.96 -12.43
N ALA A 26 4.12 25.29 -13.04
CA ALA A 26 5.33 24.49 -12.87
C ALA A 26 5.86 24.53 -11.42
N ARG A 27 5.58 25.59 -10.67
CA ARG A 27 5.99 25.70 -9.26
C ARG A 27 5.08 24.89 -8.35
N THR A 28 3.76 24.95 -8.54
CA THR A 28 2.80 24.16 -7.78
C THR A 28 3.03 22.65 -8.01
N GLU A 29 3.30 22.24 -9.26
CA GLU A 29 3.64 20.86 -9.58
C GLU A 29 4.95 20.39 -8.90
N ARG A 30 5.95 21.29 -8.81
CA ARG A 30 7.19 20.98 -8.07
C ARG A 30 6.94 20.82 -6.57
N ILE A 31 6.10 21.66 -5.97
CA ILE A 31 5.72 21.53 -4.56
C ILE A 31 5.00 20.19 -4.34
N ARG A 32 4.03 19.85 -5.18
CA ARG A 32 3.26 18.60 -5.13
C ARG A 32 4.18 17.38 -5.22
N LYS A 33 5.09 17.35 -6.21
CA LYS A 33 6.10 16.29 -6.35
C LYS A 33 7.02 16.16 -5.14
N SER A 34 7.46 17.30 -4.57
CA SER A 34 8.32 17.29 -3.39
C SER A 34 7.59 16.78 -2.15
N ALA A 35 6.32 17.13 -1.99
CA ALA A 35 5.51 16.67 -0.86
C ALA A 35 5.20 15.16 -0.97
N ARG A 36 4.86 14.64 -2.16
CA ARG A 36 4.73 13.19 -2.40
C ARG A 36 6.03 12.47 -2.07
N TYR A 37 7.14 13.02 -2.53
CA TYR A 37 8.45 12.47 -2.23
C TYR A 37 8.74 12.39 -0.73
N ALA A 38 8.40 13.43 0.03
CA ALA A 38 8.55 13.42 1.48
C ALA A 38 7.63 12.38 2.15
N ALA A 39 6.41 12.19 1.62
CA ALA A 39 5.49 11.15 2.10
C ALA A 39 6.02 9.74 1.86
N ASP A 40 6.59 9.49 0.68
CA ASP A 40 7.23 8.20 0.35
C ASP A 40 8.38 7.90 1.31
N ILE A 41 9.23 8.89 1.62
CA ILE A 41 10.32 8.74 2.59
C ILE A 41 9.78 8.44 3.98
N ALA A 42 8.77 9.19 4.45
CA ALA A 42 8.17 8.97 5.76
C ALA A 42 7.58 7.54 5.87
N MET A 43 6.89 7.08 4.82
CA MET A 43 6.36 5.72 4.75
C MET A 43 7.47 4.66 4.77
N GLN A 44 8.55 4.88 4.02
CA GLN A 44 9.71 3.99 4.01
C GLN A 44 10.38 3.90 5.38
N MET A 45 10.50 5.02 6.11
CA MET A 45 11.03 5.04 7.48
C MET A 45 10.14 4.27 8.47
N LEU A 46 8.82 4.42 8.36
CA LEU A 46 7.86 3.67 9.20
C LEU A 46 7.94 2.17 8.93
N THR A 47 8.05 1.78 7.66
CA THR A 47 8.22 0.38 7.25
C THR A 47 9.53 -0.18 7.80
N TYR A 48 10.64 0.58 7.71
CA TYR A 48 11.93 0.18 8.27
C TYR A 48 11.91 0.02 9.79
N SER A 49 11.20 0.88 10.51
CA SER A 49 11.08 0.78 11.98
C SER A 49 10.24 -0.41 12.45
N GLY A 50 9.65 -1.20 11.54
CA GLY A 50 8.72 -2.28 11.86
C GLY A 50 7.38 -1.79 12.42
N SER A 51 7.15 -0.47 12.42
CA SER A 51 5.92 0.15 12.93
C SER A 51 4.79 0.11 11.90
N ALA A 52 5.07 -0.25 10.65
CA ALA A 52 4.03 -0.52 9.67
C ALA A 52 3.31 -1.82 10.04
N SER A 53 2.03 -1.74 10.35
CA SER A 53 1.23 -2.93 10.67
C SER A 53 1.15 -3.84 9.44
N VAL A 54 1.74 -5.02 9.56
CA VAL A 54 1.64 -6.09 8.55
C VAL A 54 0.28 -6.74 8.70
N SER A 55 -0.38 -6.94 7.59
CA SER A 55 -1.61 -7.71 7.51
C SER A 55 -1.34 -9.06 6.83
N PRO A 56 -0.68 -10.02 7.49
CA PRO A 56 -0.30 -11.26 6.87
C PRO A 56 -1.54 -12.11 6.56
N GLU A 57 -1.66 -12.49 5.29
CA GLU A 57 -2.65 -13.44 4.79
C GLU A 57 -1.95 -14.56 4.02
N PRO A 58 -2.56 -15.76 3.91
CA PRO A 58 -2.02 -16.79 3.05
C PRO A 58 -1.98 -16.27 1.60
N LEU A 59 -0.80 -16.20 1.01
CA LEU A 59 -0.61 -15.75 -0.37
C LEU A 59 0.35 -16.68 -1.13
N ASN A 60 0.17 -16.75 -2.44
CA ASN A 60 1.10 -17.38 -3.36
C ASN A 60 2.02 -16.32 -3.96
N LEU A 61 3.34 -16.42 -3.72
CA LEU A 61 4.31 -15.45 -4.19
C LEU A 61 4.33 -15.36 -5.72
N SER A 62 4.12 -16.48 -6.41
CA SER A 62 4.12 -16.53 -7.86
C SER A 62 2.97 -15.75 -8.47
N ASN A 63 1.79 -15.79 -7.85
CA ASN A 63 0.65 -14.99 -8.28
C ASN A 63 0.93 -13.49 -8.13
N VAL A 64 1.52 -13.08 -7.00
CA VAL A 64 1.87 -11.68 -6.76
C VAL A 64 2.88 -11.19 -7.81
N VAL A 65 3.88 -12.01 -8.16
CA VAL A 65 4.87 -11.68 -9.19
C VAL A 65 4.22 -11.61 -10.57
N ALA A 66 3.35 -12.56 -10.92
CA ALA A 66 2.68 -12.58 -12.21
C ALA A 66 1.78 -11.35 -12.44
N GLU A 67 1.04 -10.92 -11.41
CA GLU A 67 0.23 -9.69 -11.46
C GLU A 67 1.04 -8.43 -11.70
N MET A 68 2.32 -8.42 -11.32
CA MET A 68 3.21 -7.27 -11.48
C MET A 68 3.91 -7.22 -12.83
N SER A 69 3.89 -8.28 -13.61
CA SER A 69 4.69 -8.40 -14.85
C SER A 69 4.51 -7.23 -15.81
N GLU A 70 3.27 -6.85 -16.10
CA GLU A 70 2.94 -5.72 -16.98
C GLU A 70 3.43 -4.37 -16.41
N LEU A 71 3.30 -4.16 -15.10
CA LEU A 71 3.74 -2.93 -14.42
C LEU A 71 5.26 -2.80 -14.44
N ILE A 72 5.96 -3.93 -14.27
CA ILE A 72 7.42 -3.97 -14.26
C ILE A 72 7.95 -3.69 -15.68
N GLU A 73 7.37 -4.31 -16.71
CA GLU A 73 7.73 -4.06 -18.11
C GLU A 73 7.52 -2.59 -18.50
N ALA A 74 6.40 -1.98 -18.10
CA ALA A 74 6.10 -0.58 -18.37
C ALA A 74 7.02 0.40 -17.63
N GLY A 75 7.49 0.04 -16.44
CA GLY A 75 8.33 0.88 -15.58
C GLY A 75 9.84 0.72 -15.79
N THR A 76 10.27 -0.33 -16.49
CA THR A 76 11.69 -0.64 -16.69
C THR A 76 12.24 0.10 -17.94
N ASN A 77 13.48 0.57 -17.86
CA ASN A 77 14.16 1.19 -19.00
C ASN A 77 14.25 0.16 -20.14
N HIS A 78 13.93 0.56 -21.36
CA HIS A 78 13.99 -0.29 -22.58
C HIS A 78 15.34 -1.01 -22.82
N ARG A 79 16.38 -0.63 -22.09
CA ARG A 79 17.72 -1.27 -22.14
C ARG A 79 17.87 -2.47 -21.24
N ILE A 80 16.86 -2.74 -20.37
CA ILE A 80 16.88 -3.85 -19.43
C ILE A 80 15.99 -4.97 -19.96
N GLN A 81 16.56 -6.15 -20.09
CA GLN A 81 15.83 -7.36 -20.40
C GLN A 81 15.34 -8.00 -19.10
N LEU A 82 14.03 -7.95 -18.87
CA LEU A 82 13.40 -8.67 -17.77
C LEU A 82 13.07 -10.10 -18.20
N SER A 83 13.45 -11.09 -17.40
CA SER A 83 13.03 -12.47 -17.52
C SER A 83 12.32 -12.93 -16.28
N LEU A 84 11.18 -13.62 -16.46
CA LEU A 84 10.38 -14.18 -15.37
C LEU A 84 10.53 -15.70 -15.37
N ASN A 85 10.91 -16.27 -14.23
CA ASN A 85 11.03 -17.71 -14.00
C ASN A 85 10.24 -18.09 -12.74
N VAL A 86 8.92 -18.17 -12.90
CA VAL A 86 7.96 -18.27 -11.80
C VAL A 86 7.46 -19.71 -11.70
N ASP A 87 7.65 -20.33 -10.56
CA ASP A 87 7.11 -21.67 -10.29
C ASP A 87 5.61 -21.58 -9.98
N SER A 88 4.79 -22.34 -10.69
CA SER A 88 3.32 -22.28 -10.60
C SER A 88 2.73 -23.04 -9.41
N ASP A 89 3.49 -23.93 -8.79
CA ASP A 89 3.00 -24.86 -7.75
C ASP A 89 3.77 -24.67 -6.43
N LEU A 90 3.76 -23.43 -5.92
CA LEU A 90 4.41 -23.11 -4.66
C LEU A 90 3.44 -23.16 -3.49
N PRO A 91 3.92 -23.63 -2.32
CA PRO A 91 3.21 -23.50 -1.06
C PRO A 91 2.85 -22.05 -0.75
N LEU A 92 1.81 -21.87 0.06
CA LEU A 92 1.44 -20.53 0.54
C LEU A 92 2.42 -20.05 1.61
N VAL A 93 2.59 -18.74 1.68
CA VAL A 93 3.34 -18.04 2.73
C VAL A 93 2.41 -17.04 3.44
N MET A 94 2.70 -16.71 4.70
CA MET A 94 1.99 -15.60 5.36
C MET A 94 2.63 -14.29 4.97
N GLY A 95 1.86 -13.42 4.31
CA GLY A 95 2.40 -12.14 3.87
C GLY A 95 1.34 -11.12 3.50
N ASP A 96 1.76 -9.88 3.39
CA ASP A 96 0.98 -8.76 2.86
C ASP A 96 1.37 -8.55 1.39
N SER A 97 0.41 -8.75 0.48
CA SER A 97 0.66 -8.70 -0.96
C SER A 97 1.19 -7.33 -1.42
N SER A 98 0.79 -6.24 -0.75
CA SER A 98 1.27 -4.89 -1.07
C SER A 98 2.75 -4.71 -0.69
N GLN A 99 3.14 -5.25 0.46
CA GLN A 99 4.52 -5.22 0.93
C GLN A 99 5.44 -6.15 0.12
N VAL A 100 4.93 -7.32 -0.30
CA VAL A 100 5.67 -8.19 -1.23
C VAL A 100 5.90 -7.49 -2.58
N ARG A 101 4.89 -6.82 -3.13
CA ARG A 101 5.05 -5.97 -4.33
C ARG A 101 6.11 -4.89 -4.12
N GLN A 102 6.16 -4.26 -2.95
CA GLN A 102 7.17 -3.26 -2.62
C GLN A 102 8.59 -3.85 -2.59
N ILE A 103 8.78 -5.08 -2.08
CA ILE A 103 10.06 -5.79 -2.17
C ILE A 103 10.49 -5.93 -3.63
N VAL A 104 9.61 -6.46 -4.48
CA VAL A 104 9.89 -6.68 -5.92
C VAL A 104 10.31 -5.38 -6.60
N LEU A 105 9.53 -4.31 -6.43
CA LEU A 105 9.82 -3.00 -7.03
C LEU A 105 11.16 -2.44 -6.57
N ASN A 106 11.46 -2.51 -5.27
CA ASN A 106 12.73 -2.00 -4.74
C ASN A 106 13.92 -2.78 -5.28
N LEU A 107 13.84 -4.12 -5.35
CA LEU A 107 14.92 -4.95 -5.87
C LEU A 107 15.14 -4.74 -7.37
N ILE A 108 14.07 -4.68 -8.18
CA ILE A 108 14.17 -4.44 -9.63
C ILE A 108 14.72 -3.04 -9.92
N THR A 109 14.26 -2.02 -9.17
CA THR A 109 14.77 -0.66 -9.32
C THR A 109 16.26 -0.60 -8.99
N ASN A 110 16.69 -1.25 -7.90
CA ASN A 110 18.10 -1.32 -7.52
C ASN A 110 18.96 -2.01 -8.59
N ALA A 111 18.49 -3.13 -9.15
CA ALA A 111 19.13 -3.85 -10.25
C ALA A 111 19.26 -2.96 -11.50
N SER A 112 18.15 -2.33 -11.90
CA SER A 112 18.11 -1.40 -13.05
C SER A 112 19.08 -0.25 -12.90
N GLU A 113 19.10 0.38 -11.73
CA GLU A 113 20.01 1.48 -11.44
C GLU A 113 21.48 1.04 -11.37
N ALA A 114 21.78 -0.19 -10.92
CA ALA A 114 23.15 -0.70 -10.86
C ALA A 114 23.76 -0.90 -12.24
N MET A 115 22.94 -1.25 -13.24
CA MET A 115 23.36 -1.44 -14.64
C MET A 115 23.44 -0.12 -15.42
N GLY A 116 22.77 0.94 -14.95
CA GLY A 116 22.87 2.28 -15.51
C GLY A 116 22.51 2.35 -17.01
N ASP A 117 23.30 3.13 -17.76
CA ASP A 117 23.08 3.37 -19.20
C ASP A 117 23.52 2.19 -20.10
N GLU A 118 24.33 1.29 -19.62
CA GLU A 118 24.79 0.12 -20.37
C GLU A 118 23.66 -0.91 -20.56
N GLY A 119 22.69 -0.91 -19.62
CA GLY A 119 21.60 -1.87 -19.60
C GLY A 119 22.08 -3.26 -19.16
N GLY A 120 21.21 -4.26 -19.26
CA GLY A 120 21.53 -5.61 -18.83
C GLY A 120 20.31 -6.52 -18.72
N ARG A 121 20.47 -7.60 -17.95
CA ARG A 121 19.39 -8.55 -17.69
C ARG A 121 19.06 -8.56 -16.20
N VAL A 122 17.76 -8.57 -15.91
CA VAL A 122 17.21 -8.84 -14.58
C VAL A 122 16.37 -10.10 -14.69
N GLU A 123 16.62 -11.05 -13.83
CA GLU A 123 15.83 -12.27 -13.70
C GLU A 123 15.05 -12.21 -12.38
N LEU A 124 13.74 -12.36 -12.46
CA LEU A 124 12.85 -12.47 -11.31
C LEU A 124 12.35 -13.91 -11.24
N SER A 125 12.66 -14.59 -10.16
CA SER A 125 12.29 -15.99 -9.99
C SER A 125 11.64 -16.26 -8.63
N THR A 126 10.77 -17.30 -8.60
CA THR A 126 10.21 -17.85 -7.38
C THR A 126 10.46 -19.34 -7.33
N GLY A 127 10.58 -19.91 -6.14
CA GLY A 127 10.79 -21.34 -5.98
C GLY A 127 10.74 -21.76 -4.52
N ARG A 128 10.97 -23.05 -4.28
CA ARG A 128 11.01 -23.65 -2.94
C ARG A 128 12.45 -24.00 -2.57
N LEU A 129 12.81 -23.81 -1.30
CA LEU A 129 14.14 -24.12 -0.76
C LEU A 129 14.01 -24.76 0.62
N HIS A 130 14.66 -25.91 0.79
CA HIS A 130 14.87 -26.49 2.12
C HIS A 130 16.19 -25.99 2.70
N VAL A 131 16.14 -25.37 3.86
CA VAL A 131 17.34 -24.88 4.59
C VAL A 131 17.64 -25.86 5.72
N GLY A 132 18.68 -26.67 5.55
CA GLY A 132 19.17 -27.55 6.60
C GLY A 132 20.03 -26.79 7.63
N PRO A 133 20.31 -27.42 8.81
CA PRO A 133 21.15 -26.81 9.84
C PRO A 133 22.55 -26.40 9.34
N ASP A 134 23.15 -27.20 8.46
CA ASP A 134 24.47 -26.93 7.90
C ASP A 134 24.45 -25.81 6.83
N SER A 135 23.32 -25.63 6.15
CA SER A 135 23.12 -24.61 5.13
C SER A 135 23.01 -23.20 5.72
N VAL A 136 22.49 -23.10 6.95
CA VAL A 136 22.39 -21.82 7.68
C VAL A 136 23.78 -21.18 7.85
N ALA A 137 24.81 -21.98 8.12
CA ALA A 137 26.19 -21.48 8.31
C ALA A 137 26.87 -21.02 7.01
N GLY A 138 26.40 -21.52 5.85
CA GLY A 138 26.99 -21.22 4.54
C GLY A 138 26.35 -20.05 3.78
N LEU A 139 25.15 -19.66 4.13
CA LEU A 139 24.44 -18.56 3.51
C LEU A 139 24.77 -17.24 4.23
N ARG A 140 25.26 -16.25 3.49
CA ARG A 140 25.29 -14.87 4.01
C ARG A 140 23.86 -14.35 4.06
N HIS A 141 23.31 -14.28 5.25
CA HIS A 141 21.97 -13.77 5.51
C HIS A 141 22.02 -12.48 6.31
N VAL A 142 21.13 -11.57 6.04
CA VAL A 142 21.03 -10.23 6.66
C VAL A 142 20.08 -10.25 7.86
N THR A 143 19.14 -11.22 7.87
CA THR A 143 18.17 -11.46 8.93
C THR A 143 18.35 -12.88 9.47
N GLU A 144 17.77 -13.17 10.64
CA GLU A 144 17.88 -14.50 11.25
C GLU A 144 17.24 -15.55 10.34
N LEU A 145 18.01 -16.57 9.96
CA LEU A 145 17.59 -17.70 9.15
C LEU A 145 17.59 -18.96 10.02
N ILE A 146 16.46 -19.64 10.09
CA ILE A 146 16.27 -20.87 10.86
C ILE A 146 16.17 -22.05 9.88
N ALA A 147 16.58 -23.25 10.29
CA ALA A 147 16.40 -24.44 9.47
C ALA A 147 14.90 -24.71 9.26
N GLY A 148 14.49 -25.00 8.01
CA GLY A 148 13.10 -25.23 7.65
C GLY A 148 12.84 -25.13 6.14
N ASP A 149 11.58 -25.23 5.76
CA ASP A 149 11.12 -25.08 4.39
C ASP A 149 10.68 -23.64 4.11
N TYR A 150 11.16 -23.11 2.97
CA TYR A 150 10.94 -21.74 2.55
C TYR A 150 10.46 -21.68 1.11
N VAL A 151 9.64 -20.68 0.84
CA VAL A 151 9.36 -20.22 -0.52
C VAL A 151 10.18 -18.94 -0.72
N TYR A 152 10.93 -18.88 -1.81
CA TYR A 152 11.76 -17.71 -2.10
C TYR A 152 11.24 -16.89 -3.27
N LEU A 153 11.54 -15.60 -3.18
CA LEU A 153 11.51 -14.61 -4.23
C LEU A 153 12.94 -14.16 -4.48
N GLU A 154 13.44 -14.27 -5.72
CA GLU A 154 14.80 -13.84 -6.08
C GLU A 154 14.76 -12.85 -7.23
N VAL A 155 15.52 -11.77 -7.09
CA VAL A 155 15.85 -10.83 -8.17
C VAL A 155 17.36 -10.88 -8.37
N ALA A 156 17.79 -11.31 -9.56
CA ALA A 156 19.17 -11.41 -9.95
C ALA A 156 19.48 -10.47 -11.13
N ASP A 157 20.51 -9.65 -11.00
CA ASP A 157 21.02 -8.83 -12.08
C ASP A 157 22.40 -9.33 -12.56
N ASN A 158 22.77 -8.98 -13.77
CA ASN A 158 24.10 -9.21 -14.34
C ASN A 158 24.97 -7.93 -14.32
N GLY A 159 24.72 -7.06 -13.37
CA GLY A 159 25.44 -5.80 -13.19
C GLY A 159 26.86 -5.97 -12.61
N PRO A 160 27.45 -4.88 -12.11
CA PRO A 160 28.84 -4.86 -11.67
C PRO A 160 29.14 -5.68 -10.40
N GLY A 161 28.12 -6.19 -9.72
CA GLY A 161 28.27 -6.88 -8.44
C GLY A 161 28.65 -5.94 -7.30
N LEU A 162 28.89 -6.51 -6.12
CA LEU A 162 29.18 -5.79 -4.89
C LEU A 162 30.46 -6.32 -4.22
N ASP A 163 31.31 -5.41 -3.75
CA ASP A 163 32.42 -5.75 -2.88
C ASP A 163 31.95 -6.04 -1.43
N ALA A 164 32.82 -6.59 -0.61
CA ALA A 164 32.51 -7.01 0.76
C ALA A 164 32.13 -5.83 1.67
N ASP A 165 32.75 -4.67 1.50
CA ASP A 165 32.48 -3.47 2.31
C ASP A 165 31.12 -2.89 1.98
N THR A 166 30.76 -2.85 0.69
CA THR A 166 29.44 -2.45 0.22
C THR A 166 28.35 -3.42 0.71
N GLN A 167 28.58 -4.75 0.59
CA GLN A 167 27.63 -5.75 1.10
C GLN A 167 27.35 -5.62 2.59
N ALA A 168 28.29 -5.15 3.39
CA ALA A 168 28.08 -4.95 4.82
C ALA A 168 27.15 -3.78 5.15
N GLN A 169 27.04 -2.81 4.25
CA GLN A 169 26.36 -1.53 4.49
C GLN A 169 25.11 -1.29 3.63
N ILE A 170 24.88 -2.08 2.58
CA ILE A 170 23.78 -1.81 1.61
C ILE A 170 22.38 -1.82 2.21
N PHE A 171 22.20 -2.40 3.38
CA PHE A 171 20.92 -2.41 4.12
C PHE A 171 20.85 -1.30 5.16
N ASP A 172 21.90 -0.49 5.34
CA ASP A 172 21.86 0.66 6.24
C ASP A 172 21.06 1.79 5.59
N PRO A 173 20.14 2.44 6.33
CA PRO A 173 19.41 3.57 5.80
C PRO A 173 20.34 4.67 5.31
N PHE A 174 19.98 5.26 4.16
CA PHE A 174 20.72 6.33 3.49
C PHE A 174 22.09 5.92 2.92
N PHE A 175 22.52 4.68 3.06
CA PHE A 175 23.72 4.20 2.39
C PHE A 175 23.44 4.03 0.88
N SER A 176 24.27 4.65 0.07
CA SER A 176 24.19 4.54 -1.40
C SER A 176 25.58 4.76 -2.02
N THR A 177 25.93 3.92 -2.96
CA THR A 177 27.12 4.10 -3.82
C THR A 177 26.84 4.97 -5.04
N LYS A 178 25.58 5.41 -5.23
CA LYS A 178 25.09 6.15 -6.40
C LYS A 178 24.90 7.62 -6.05
N LEU A 179 25.27 8.55 -6.97
CA LEU A 179 25.12 9.99 -6.78
C LEU A 179 23.66 10.45 -6.62
N SER A 180 22.70 9.74 -7.22
CA SER A 180 21.27 10.02 -7.16
C SER A 180 20.50 9.05 -6.29
N GLY A 181 21.14 8.02 -5.74
CA GLY A 181 20.51 6.98 -4.92
C GLY A 181 20.17 7.47 -3.52
N ARG A 182 18.94 7.22 -3.07
CA ARG A 182 18.42 7.62 -1.75
C ARG A 182 18.92 6.73 -0.60
N GLY A 183 19.40 5.52 -0.91
CA GLY A 183 19.85 4.54 0.07
C GLY A 183 18.75 4.01 1.00
N LEU A 184 17.48 4.05 0.59
CA LEU A 184 16.35 3.59 1.41
C LEU A 184 15.73 2.29 0.91
N GLY A 185 15.86 1.95 -0.39
CA GLY A 185 15.15 0.82 -1.00
C GLY A 185 15.47 -0.52 -0.32
N LEU A 186 16.75 -0.83 -0.09
CA LEU A 186 17.16 -2.08 0.57
C LEU A 186 16.88 -2.07 2.08
N ALA A 187 16.92 -0.92 2.74
CA ALA A 187 16.49 -0.79 4.13
C ALA A 187 14.99 -1.13 4.28
N VAL A 188 14.14 -0.68 3.33
CA VAL A 188 12.72 -1.05 3.28
C VAL A 188 12.55 -2.56 3.04
N VAL A 189 13.28 -3.15 2.10
CA VAL A 189 13.25 -4.61 1.87
C VAL A 189 13.57 -5.37 3.15
N ARG A 190 14.60 -4.94 3.90
CA ARG A 190 14.96 -5.52 5.20
C ARG A 190 13.82 -5.39 6.22
N GLY A 191 13.23 -4.21 6.34
CA GLY A 191 12.13 -3.97 7.27
C GLY A 191 10.90 -4.83 6.96
N ILE A 192 10.52 -4.93 5.69
CA ILE A 192 9.43 -5.80 5.24
C ILE A 192 9.75 -7.27 5.52
N ALA A 193 10.96 -7.73 5.17
CA ALA A 193 11.35 -9.12 5.43
C ALA A 193 11.27 -9.46 6.93
N GLN A 194 11.77 -8.59 7.81
CA GLN A 194 11.66 -8.77 9.26
C GLN A 194 10.21 -8.84 9.74
N ALA A 195 9.35 -7.97 9.23
CA ALA A 195 7.93 -7.95 9.58
C ALA A 195 7.16 -9.22 9.14
N HIS A 196 7.70 -9.93 8.13
CA HIS A 196 7.17 -11.20 7.61
C HIS A 196 7.89 -12.44 8.16
N SER A 197 8.79 -12.29 9.11
CA SER A 197 9.70 -13.35 9.58
C SER A 197 10.47 -14.00 8.42
N ALA A 198 10.71 -13.26 7.35
CA ALA A 198 11.43 -13.68 6.17
C ALA A 198 12.93 -13.38 6.31
N ALA A 199 13.76 -14.24 5.73
CA ALA A 199 15.21 -14.04 5.67
C ALA A 199 15.64 -13.45 4.32
N ILE A 200 16.71 -12.65 4.33
CA ILE A 200 17.32 -12.13 3.11
C ILE A 200 18.68 -12.80 2.94
N SER A 201 18.90 -13.41 1.79
CA SER A 201 20.18 -13.95 1.37
C SER A 201 20.75 -13.14 0.21
N LEU A 202 22.05 -12.87 0.28
CA LEU A 202 22.80 -12.14 -0.72
C LEU A 202 24.12 -12.86 -0.98
N THR A 203 24.41 -13.09 -2.25
CA THR A 203 25.73 -13.58 -2.70
C THR A 203 26.15 -12.76 -3.91
N SER A 204 27.21 -11.99 -3.78
CA SER A 204 27.69 -11.15 -4.88
C SER A 204 29.22 -11.05 -4.83
N SER A 205 29.83 -10.89 -6.00
CA SER A 205 31.26 -10.56 -6.17
C SER A 205 31.38 -9.51 -7.27
N PRO A 206 32.42 -8.68 -7.25
CA PRO A 206 32.65 -7.73 -8.33
C PRO A 206 32.70 -8.41 -9.70
N GLY A 207 31.82 -8.02 -10.62
CA GLY A 207 31.69 -8.56 -11.97
C GLY A 207 30.71 -9.72 -12.16
N ASP A 208 30.16 -10.31 -11.08
CA ASP A 208 29.29 -11.49 -11.13
C ASP A 208 27.79 -11.16 -10.99
N GLY A 209 27.43 -9.87 -10.93
CA GLY A 209 26.06 -9.45 -10.68
C GLY A 209 25.63 -9.60 -9.21
N THR A 210 24.34 -9.43 -8.95
CA THR A 210 23.83 -9.44 -7.57
C THR A 210 22.48 -10.14 -7.46
N PRO A 211 22.42 -11.42 -7.06
CA PRO A 211 21.20 -12.08 -6.66
C PRO A 211 20.80 -11.68 -5.24
N PHE A 212 19.60 -11.08 -5.10
CA PHE A 212 18.91 -10.86 -3.84
C PHE A 212 17.79 -11.88 -3.69
N ARG A 213 17.83 -12.69 -2.64
CA ARG A 213 16.80 -13.69 -2.37
C ARG A 213 16.12 -13.40 -1.04
N VAL A 214 14.80 -13.32 -1.05
CA VAL A 214 13.97 -13.18 0.15
C VAL A 214 13.25 -14.50 0.39
N LEU A 215 13.46 -15.08 1.56
CA LEU A 215 13.02 -16.41 1.97
C LEU A 215 11.87 -16.28 2.95
N PHE A 216 10.67 -16.62 2.53
CA PHE A 216 9.47 -16.63 3.37
C PHE A 216 9.24 -18.01 3.94
N PRO A 217 9.00 -18.17 5.25
CA PRO A 217 8.63 -19.47 5.82
C PRO A 217 7.38 -20.04 5.15
N GLU A 218 7.40 -21.31 4.80
CA GLU A 218 6.22 -22.01 4.30
C GLU A 218 5.14 -22.10 5.39
N VAL A 219 3.88 -21.93 5.01
CA VAL A 219 2.76 -22.05 5.94
C VAL A 219 2.46 -23.52 6.18
N ASP A 220 2.41 -23.91 7.45
CA ASP A 220 1.98 -25.26 7.84
C ASP A 220 0.52 -25.50 7.45
N ALA A 221 0.23 -26.68 6.90
CA ALA A 221 -1.13 -27.08 6.49
C ALA A 221 -2.17 -26.95 7.63
N THR A 222 -1.76 -27.17 8.87
CA THR A 222 -2.61 -27.02 10.06
C THR A 222 -3.06 -25.58 10.30
N ILE A 223 -2.22 -24.59 9.96
CA ILE A 223 -2.56 -23.18 10.04
C ILE A 223 -3.59 -22.81 8.95
N LEU A 224 -3.42 -23.35 7.75
CA LEU A 224 -4.36 -23.13 6.64
C LEU A 224 -5.75 -23.68 6.96
N GLU A 225 -5.85 -24.90 7.49
CA GLU A 225 -7.13 -25.49 7.93
C GLU A 225 -7.83 -24.65 9.01
N THR A 226 -7.08 -24.07 9.92
CA THR A 226 -7.62 -23.21 10.97
C THR A 226 -8.17 -21.90 10.39
N ILE A 227 -7.48 -21.30 9.43
CA ILE A 227 -7.91 -20.06 8.74
C ILE A 227 -9.14 -20.33 7.87
N GLU A 228 -9.16 -21.43 7.13
CA GLU A 228 -10.31 -21.82 6.29
C GLU A 228 -11.56 -22.16 7.12
N SER A 229 -11.40 -22.85 8.25
CA SER A 229 -12.52 -23.15 9.14
C SER A 229 -13.10 -21.88 9.76
N SER A 230 -12.25 -20.90 10.09
CA SER A 230 -12.69 -19.59 10.59
C SER A 230 -13.39 -18.75 9.51
N ARG A 231 -12.96 -18.84 8.24
CA ARG A 231 -13.64 -18.18 7.10
C ARG A 231 -15.00 -18.79 6.80
N LYS A 232 -15.10 -20.13 6.76
CA LYS A 232 -16.37 -20.85 6.53
C LYS A 232 -17.42 -20.58 7.60
N SER A 233 -17.02 -20.36 8.83
CA SER A 233 -17.92 -20.01 9.93
C SER A 233 -18.51 -18.59 9.76
N ASN A 234 -17.79 -17.67 9.11
CA ASN A 234 -18.26 -16.33 8.85
C ASN A 234 -19.12 -16.21 7.57
N GLU A 235 -18.85 -17.03 6.53
CA GLU A 235 -19.61 -16.97 5.27
C GLU A 235 -21.04 -17.52 5.38
N GLN A 236 -21.31 -18.41 6.33
CA GLN A 236 -22.66 -18.99 6.48
C GLN A 236 -23.71 -18.07 7.11
N GLN A 237 -23.32 -16.87 7.56
CA GLN A 237 -24.24 -15.94 8.21
C GLN A 237 -24.77 -14.83 7.29
N TYR A 238 -24.33 -14.77 6.03
CA TYR A 238 -24.68 -13.66 5.13
C TYR A 238 -25.13 -14.14 3.75
N VAL A 239 -26.31 -14.74 3.70
CA VAL A 239 -27.08 -14.87 2.45
C VAL A 239 -28.52 -14.49 2.78
N ALA A 240 -28.88 -13.24 2.59
CA ALA A 240 -30.24 -12.80 2.26
C ALA A 240 -30.29 -11.30 1.98
N ASP A 241 -31.02 -11.00 0.90
CA ASP A 241 -31.69 -9.76 0.54
C ASP A 241 -30.90 -8.63 -0.14
N SER A 242 -30.79 -8.80 -1.45
CA SER A 242 -30.68 -7.67 -2.37
C SER A 242 -32.08 -7.09 -2.64
N VAL A 243 -32.42 -6.00 -1.98
CA VAL A 243 -33.62 -5.22 -2.29
C VAL A 243 -33.24 -4.10 -3.25
N ALA A 244 -33.83 -4.10 -4.43
CA ALA A 244 -33.73 -3.04 -5.42
C ALA A 244 -34.41 -1.76 -4.89
N ILE A 245 -33.65 -0.66 -4.83
CA ILE A 245 -34.17 0.67 -4.49
C ILE A 245 -34.56 1.39 -5.79
N PRO A 246 -35.76 2.01 -5.88
CA PRO A 246 -36.21 2.68 -7.11
C PRO A 246 -35.49 3.99 -7.36
N THR A 247 -35.14 4.19 -8.61
CA THR A 247 -34.53 5.37 -9.20
C THR A 247 -35.47 6.55 -9.17
N THR A 248 -35.11 7.66 -8.51
CA THR A 248 -35.74 8.96 -8.83
C THR A 248 -34.81 10.13 -8.53
N MET A 249 -34.69 11.01 -9.51
CA MET A 249 -34.26 12.41 -9.50
C MET A 249 -32.79 12.73 -9.23
N ASN A 250 -32.28 13.59 -10.10
CA ASN A 250 -31.00 14.29 -10.08
C ASN A 250 -30.94 15.27 -8.87
N VAL A 251 -30.81 14.72 -7.66
CA VAL A 251 -30.55 15.49 -6.44
C VAL A 251 -29.03 15.40 -6.21
N ALA A 252 -28.38 16.54 -6.04
CA ALA A 252 -26.96 16.57 -5.68
C ALA A 252 -26.73 15.69 -4.46
N ARG A 253 -25.89 14.65 -4.61
CA ARG A 253 -25.59 13.66 -3.56
C ARG A 253 -24.83 14.32 -2.43
N THR A 254 -25.02 13.85 -1.22
CA THR A 254 -24.42 14.41 -0.02
C THR A 254 -23.36 13.49 0.55
N VAL A 255 -22.18 14.03 0.75
CA VAL A 255 -21.01 13.37 1.38
C VAL A 255 -20.83 13.94 2.77
N LEU A 256 -20.66 13.08 3.79
CA LEU A 256 -20.22 13.50 5.11
C LEU A 256 -18.73 13.19 5.26
N VAL A 257 -17.92 14.23 5.46
CA VAL A 257 -16.49 14.11 5.73
C VAL A 257 -16.28 14.24 7.24
N ILE A 258 -15.55 13.29 7.83
CA ILE A 258 -15.24 13.24 9.27
C ILE A 258 -13.73 13.11 9.42
N ASP A 259 -13.07 14.17 9.84
CA ASP A 259 -11.61 14.26 10.00
C ASP A 259 -11.32 15.30 11.09
N ASP A 260 -10.38 15.04 12.01
CA ASP A 260 -10.02 15.98 13.08
C ASP A 260 -9.06 17.09 12.61
N ASP A 261 -8.51 16.96 11.42
CA ASP A 261 -7.67 17.98 10.79
C ASP A 261 -8.51 18.91 9.93
N GLU A 262 -8.74 20.13 10.41
CA GLU A 262 -9.55 21.16 9.76
C GLU A 262 -9.11 21.40 8.30
N TYR A 263 -7.80 21.42 8.02
CA TYR A 263 -7.28 21.66 6.66
C TYR A 263 -7.53 20.48 5.72
N VAL A 264 -7.45 19.25 6.22
CA VAL A 264 -7.80 18.04 5.43
C VAL A 264 -9.28 18.06 5.10
N GLY A 265 -10.12 18.40 6.08
CA GLY A 265 -11.57 18.58 5.91
C GLY A 265 -11.91 19.65 4.87
N GLU A 266 -11.25 20.83 4.90
CA GLU A 266 -11.43 21.90 3.91
C GLU A 266 -11.05 21.46 2.49
N ILE A 267 -9.93 20.77 2.32
CA ILE A 267 -9.47 20.27 1.02
C ILE A 267 -10.46 19.24 0.46
N ALA A 268 -10.90 18.29 1.28
CA ALA A 268 -11.88 17.29 0.91
C ALA A 268 -13.21 17.94 0.51
N GLN A 269 -13.69 18.91 1.31
CA GLN A 269 -14.90 19.68 1.01
C GLN A 269 -14.79 20.40 -0.32
N ALA A 270 -13.70 21.12 -0.56
CA ALA A 270 -13.51 21.89 -1.79
C ALA A 270 -13.45 20.97 -3.04
N ALA A 271 -12.78 19.81 -2.95
CA ALA A 271 -12.69 18.87 -4.04
C ALA A 271 -14.07 18.27 -4.40
N LEU A 272 -14.78 17.80 -3.40
CA LEU A 272 -16.10 17.17 -3.59
C LEU A 272 -17.17 18.17 -4.03
N GLN A 273 -17.17 19.40 -3.49
CA GLN A 273 -18.10 20.45 -3.92
C GLN A 273 -17.92 20.85 -5.39
N ARG A 274 -16.66 20.92 -5.88
CA ARG A 274 -16.36 21.18 -7.29
C ARG A 274 -16.89 20.09 -8.21
N SER A 275 -16.93 18.87 -7.73
CA SER A 275 -17.52 17.72 -8.46
C SER A 275 -19.02 17.61 -8.31
N GLY A 276 -19.67 18.61 -7.69
CA GLY A 276 -21.13 18.73 -7.63
C GLY A 276 -21.78 18.02 -6.44
N TYR A 277 -21.01 17.60 -5.44
CA TYR A 277 -21.55 17.03 -4.21
C TYR A 277 -21.94 18.10 -3.20
N ASN A 278 -23.00 17.84 -2.42
CA ASN A 278 -23.19 18.52 -1.15
C ASN A 278 -22.27 17.92 -0.11
N VAL A 279 -21.58 18.76 0.68
CA VAL A 279 -20.62 18.25 1.65
C VAL A 279 -20.94 18.77 3.04
N LEU A 280 -21.04 17.86 3.98
CA LEU A 280 -21.07 18.12 5.42
C LEU A 280 -19.70 17.77 5.97
N VAL A 281 -19.14 18.61 6.84
CA VAL A 281 -17.84 18.38 7.49
C VAL A 281 -18.03 18.29 8.99
N ALA A 282 -17.38 17.34 9.62
CA ALA A 282 -17.30 17.18 11.06
C ALA A 282 -15.83 17.16 11.51
N ASP A 283 -15.52 17.90 12.56
CA ASP A 283 -14.16 18.12 13.10
C ASP A 283 -13.76 17.00 14.10
N GLY A 284 -14.35 15.81 13.96
CA GLY A 284 -14.08 14.66 14.82
C GLY A 284 -15.23 13.66 14.88
N GLY A 285 -14.96 12.54 15.54
CA GLY A 285 -15.87 11.38 15.53
C GLY A 285 -17.21 11.64 16.21
N ASN A 286 -17.22 12.32 17.37
CA ASN A 286 -18.45 12.63 18.08
C ASN A 286 -19.39 13.51 17.25
N GLN A 287 -18.87 14.58 16.65
CA GLN A 287 -19.64 15.46 15.80
C GLN A 287 -20.10 14.73 14.52
N GLY A 288 -19.24 13.86 13.98
CA GLY A 288 -19.57 13.05 12.80
C GLY A 288 -20.79 12.15 13.02
N VAL A 289 -20.86 11.46 14.16
CA VAL A 289 -22.00 10.62 14.54
C VAL A 289 -23.27 11.47 14.71
N GLU A 290 -23.14 12.65 15.34
CA GLU A 290 -24.24 13.56 15.57
C GLU A 290 -24.81 14.14 14.27
N LEU A 291 -23.94 14.64 13.38
CA LEU A 291 -24.30 15.14 12.05
C LEU A 291 -24.94 14.05 11.19
N PHE A 292 -24.41 12.83 11.25
CA PHE A 292 -24.98 11.70 10.54
C PHE A 292 -26.40 11.40 11.05
N ALA A 293 -26.62 11.33 12.34
CA ALA A 293 -27.94 11.07 12.93
C ALA A 293 -28.97 12.13 12.55
N GLN A 294 -28.57 13.39 12.49
CA GLN A 294 -29.45 14.53 12.10
C GLN A 294 -29.77 14.57 10.61
N ASN A 295 -28.89 14.02 9.74
CA ASN A 295 -29.01 14.09 8.28
C ASN A 295 -29.03 12.71 7.60
N ARG A 296 -29.36 11.67 8.34
CA ARG A 296 -29.30 10.27 7.91
C ARG A 296 -29.90 10.00 6.53
N ASP A 297 -31.06 10.60 6.23
CA ASP A 297 -31.81 10.36 4.99
C ASP A 297 -31.27 11.16 3.78
N LYS A 298 -30.27 12.00 4.01
CA LYS A 298 -29.64 12.85 2.99
C LYS A 298 -28.21 12.40 2.64
N ILE A 299 -27.52 11.71 3.58
CA ILE A 299 -26.13 11.32 3.40
C ILE A 299 -26.07 10.03 2.58
N ASP A 300 -25.40 10.11 1.42
CA ASP A 300 -25.22 9.02 0.48
C ASP A 300 -23.94 8.22 0.73
N VAL A 301 -22.89 8.87 1.25
CA VAL A 301 -21.57 8.26 1.54
C VAL A 301 -20.87 9.03 2.65
N ILE A 302 -20.06 8.34 3.43
CA ILE A 302 -19.19 8.94 4.43
C ILE A 302 -17.72 8.79 4.02
N VAL A 303 -16.91 9.83 4.25
CA VAL A 303 -15.44 9.81 4.21
C VAL A 303 -14.96 9.97 5.64
N LEU A 304 -14.20 8.99 6.13
CA LEU A 304 -13.93 8.86 7.57
C LEU A 304 -12.45 8.63 7.83
N ASP A 305 -11.82 9.51 8.62
CA ASP A 305 -10.49 9.24 9.16
C ASP A 305 -10.56 8.19 10.28
N LEU A 306 -9.55 7.31 10.32
CA LEU A 306 -9.43 6.31 11.39
C LEU A 306 -8.80 6.86 12.66
N SER A 307 -7.91 7.86 12.55
CA SER A 307 -7.03 8.26 13.64
C SER A 307 -7.44 9.60 14.22
N MET A 308 -8.56 9.66 14.90
CA MET A 308 -9.07 10.86 15.56
C MET A 308 -8.91 10.78 17.09
N PRO A 309 -8.64 11.90 17.79
CA PRO A 309 -8.33 11.89 19.22
C PRO A 309 -9.55 11.69 20.14
N ASP A 310 -10.75 12.05 19.68
CA ASP A 310 -12.00 12.01 20.48
C ASP A 310 -12.72 10.66 20.38
N MET A 311 -12.75 10.06 19.19
CA MET A 311 -13.36 8.76 18.91
C MET A 311 -12.67 8.16 17.69
N SER A 312 -12.24 6.90 17.77
CA SER A 312 -11.64 6.23 16.63
C SER A 312 -12.62 6.08 15.47
N GLY A 313 -12.13 6.09 14.24
CA GLY A 313 -12.99 5.89 13.07
C GLY A 313 -13.72 4.55 13.06
N GLU A 314 -13.16 3.50 13.72
CA GLU A 314 -13.85 2.22 13.93
C GLU A 314 -15.11 2.41 14.78
N GLU A 315 -14.98 3.09 15.90
CA GLU A 315 -16.11 3.37 16.81
C GLU A 315 -17.17 4.26 16.13
N VAL A 316 -16.73 5.27 15.36
CA VAL A 316 -17.63 6.10 14.56
C VAL A 316 -18.43 5.25 13.59
N LEU A 317 -17.75 4.38 12.84
CA LEU A 317 -18.39 3.50 11.86
C LEU A 317 -19.37 2.53 12.53
N GLU A 318 -19.02 1.97 13.69
CA GLU A 318 -19.95 1.13 14.49
C GLU A 318 -21.20 1.88 14.91
N HIS A 319 -21.07 3.14 15.34
CA HIS A 319 -22.22 3.96 15.72
C HIS A 319 -23.10 4.28 14.53
N ILE A 320 -22.49 4.66 13.41
CA ILE A 320 -23.23 4.95 12.16
C ILE A 320 -23.94 3.70 11.63
N ARG A 321 -23.31 2.52 11.68
CA ARG A 321 -23.90 1.25 11.24
C ARG A 321 -25.10 0.82 12.08
N LYS A 322 -25.20 1.22 13.33
CA LYS A 322 -26.41 1.00 14.15
C LYS A 322 -27.59 1.85 13.66
N ILE A 323 -27.32 2.99 13.01
CA ILE A 323 -28.33 3.91 12.46
C ILE A 323 -28.66 3.54 11.01
N ALA A 324 -27.64 3.28 10.20
CA ALA A 324 -27.73 2.95 8.77
C ALA A 324 -26.74 1.83 8.41
N PRO A 325 -27.15 0.56 8.45
CA PRO A 325 -26.26 -0.59 8.24
C PRO A 325 -25.51 -0.60 6.90
N ASP A 326 -26.14 -0.07 5.84
CA ASP A 326 -25.66 -0.18 4.45
C ASP A 326 -25.06 1.11 3.88
N VAL A 327 -24.85 2.16 4.69
CA VAL A 327 -24.26 3.40 4.18
C VAL A 327 -22.84 3.14 3.69
N PRO A 328 -22.49 3.56 2.45
CA PRO A 328 -21.13 3.45 1.94
C PRO A 328 -20.14 4.27 2.77
N ALA A 329 -18.97 3.71 3.06
CA ALA A 329 -17.94 4.38 3.84
C ALA A 329 -16.57 4.28 3.14
N LEU A 330 -15.99 5.42 2.79
CA LEU A 330 -14.62 5.56 2.34
C LEU A 330 -13.74 5.87 3.54
N ILE A 331 -12.89 4.93 3.91
CA ILE A 331 -11.99 5.09 5.04
C ILE A 331 -10.69 5.74 4.56
N SER A 332 -10.40 6.92 5.09
CA SER A 332 -9.16 7.65 4.84
C SER A 332 -8.17 7.37 5.97
N SER A 333 -6.98 6.89 5.66
CA SER A 333 -6.00 6.55 6.70
C SER A 333 -4.56 6.63 6.21
N GLY A 334 -3.66 7.11 7.07
CA GLY A 334 -2.21 7.04 6.85
C GLY A 334 -1.65 5.61 6.87
N TYR A 335 -2.44 4.64 7.31
CA TYR A 335 -2.09 3.23 7.44
C TYR A 335 -3.18 2.35 6.83
N ALA A 336 -3.31 2.35 5.50
CA ALA A 336 -4.32 1.56 4.79
C ALA A 336 -4.26 0.03 5.04
N SER A 337 -3.22 -0.45 5.73
CA SER A 337 -2.98 -1.85 6.08
C SER A 337 -3.17 -2.19 7.56
N SER A 338 -3.71 -1.29 8.38
CA SER A 338 -3.90 -1.53 9.81
C SER A 338 -4.85 -2.70 10.09
N MET A 339 -4.69 -3.37 11.24
CA MET A 339 -5.63 -4.41 11.71
C MET A 339 -7.07 -3.89 11.79
N ALA A 340 -7.22 -2.59 12.03
CA ALA A 340 -8.47 -1.85 11.97
C ALA A 340 -9.13 -1.94 10.60
N ALA A 341 -8.37 -1.66 9.53
CA ALA A 341 -8.83 -1.77 8.16
C ALA A 341 -9.34 -3.18 7.81
N LYS A 342 -8.75 -4.24 8.39
CA LYS A 342 -9.21 -5.63 8.16
C LYS A 342 -10.53 -5.95 8.86
N ARG A 343 -10.71 -5.49 10.10
CA ARG A 343 -11.99 -5.66 10.81
C ARG A 343 -13.13 -4.97 10.09
N ILE A 344 -12.85 -3.79 9.52
CA ILE A 344 -13.81 -2.97 8.79
C ILE A 344 -14.11 -3.57 7.41
N ARG A 345 -13.14 -4.17 6.69
CA ARG A 345 -13.34 -4.80 5.36
C ARG A 345 -14.32 -5.96 5.34
N VAL A 346 -14.62 -6.56 6.48
CA VAL A 346 -15.64 -7.63 6.60
C VAL A 346 -17.05 -7.06 6.48
N THR A 347 -17.23 -5.75 6.58
CA THR A 347 -18.52 -5.08 6.40
C THR A 347 -18.72 -4.64 4.94
N HIS A 348 -19.88 -4.90 4.38
CA HIS A 348 -20.24 -4.50 3.02
C HIS A 348 -20.13 -2.99 2.80
N ARG A 349 -19.73 -2.56 1.59
CA ARG A 349 -19.63 -1.18 1.15
C ARG A 349 -18.61 -0.32 1.92
N VAL A 350 -17.41 -0.86 2.14
CA VAL A 350 -16.29 -0.09 2.68
C VAL A 350 -15.13 -0.15 1.70
N GLU A 351 -14.58 1.02 1.36
CA GLU A 351 -13.36 1.19 0.59
C GLU A 351 -12.32 1.98 1.37
N PHE A 352 -11.05 1.91 0.94
CA PHE A 352 -9.93 2.53 1.63
C PHE A 352 -9.15 3.45 0.70
N LEU A 353 -8.85 4.65 1.21
CA LEU A 353 -8.00 5.64 0.56
C LEU A 353 -6.80 5.97 1.44
N GLY A 354 -5.58 5.68 0.97
CA GLY A 354 -4.35 5.93 1.72
C GLY A 354 -3.97 7.41 1.74
N LYS A 355 -3.70 7.98 2.93
CA LYS A 355 -3.11 9.32 3.08
C LYS A 355 -1.57 9.27 2.90
N PRO A 356 -0.97 10.23 2.17
CA PRO A 356 -1.59 11.36 1.51
C PRO A 356 -2.20 10.99 0.16
N TYR A 357 -3.35 11.58 -0.16
CA TYR A 357 -4.03 11.39 -1.44
C TYR A 357 -4.20 12.73 -2.19
N GLU A 358 -4.38 12.62 -3.50
CA GLU A 358 -4.74 13.76 -4.34
C GLU A 358 -6.25 14.03 -4.23
N PRO A 359 -6.70 15.30 -4.35
CA PRO A 359 -8.13 15.62 -4.35
C PRO A 359 -8.94 14.84 -5.38
N GLU A 360 -8.37 14.58 -6.56
CA GLU A 360 -8.99 13.82 -7.64
C GLU A 360 -9.20 12.35 -7.26
N ALA A 361 -8.24 11.73 -6.57
CA ALA A 361 -8.35 10.35 -6.11
C ALA A 361 -9.48 10.18 -5.06
N LEU A 362 -9.69 11.20 -4.21
CA LEU A 362 -10.83 11.23 -3.28
C LEU A 362 -12.16 11.25 -4.05
N VAL A 363 -12.28 12.10 -5.06
CA VAL A 363 -13.50 12.21 -5.87
C VAL A 363 -13.78 10.90 -6.60
N GLU A 364 -12.77 10.33 -7.27
CA GLU A 364 -12.89 9.04 -7.99
C GLU A 364 -13.32 7.91 -7.05
N SER A 365 -12.76 7.84 -5.84
CA SER A 365 -13.12 6.83 -4.85
C SER A 365 -14.57 6.99 -4.38
N VAL A 366 -15.02 8.21 -4.13
CA VAL A 366 -16.41 8.50 -3.76
C VAL A 366 -17.38 8.15 -4.90
N GLU A 367 -17.01 8.49 -6.14
CA GLU A 367 -17.83 8.16 -7.33
C GLU A 367 -17.98 6.65 -7.53
N ALA A 368 -16.90 5.88 -7.30
CA ALA A 368 -16.91 4.43 -7.43
C ALA A 368 -17.86 3.73 -6.44
N MET A 369 -18.03 4.32 -5.25
CA MET A 369 -18.91 3.79 -4.20
C MET A 369 -20.41 4.09 -4.43
N LEU A 370 -20.70 5.08 -5.24
CA LEU A 370 -22.06 5.52 -5.49
C LEU A 370 -22.62 4.84 -6.76
N PRO A 371 -23.89 4.41 -6.80
CA PRO A 371 -24.47 3.83 -7.98
C PRO A 371 -24.45 4.84 -9.13
N ARG A 372 -23.98 4.42 -10.32
CA ARG A 372 -23.95 5.27 -11.51
C ARG A 372 -25.35 5.75 -11.84
N SER A 373 -25.52 7.05 -11.99
CA SER A 373 -26.71 7.62 -12.57
C SER A 373 -26.81 7.13 -14.03
N SER A 374 -27.84 6.36 -14.34
CA SER A 374 -28.14 5.89 -15.69
C SER A 374 -28.70 7.03 -16.54
#